data_3766a4026c6920e7e3c7b7647586dea6
#
_entry.id   3766a4026c6920e7e3c7b7647586dea6
#
_cell.length_a   1.000
_cell.length_b   1.000
_cell.length_c   1.000
_cell.angle_alpha   90.00
_cell.angle_beta   90.00
_cell.angle_gamma   90.00
#
_symmetry.space_group_name_H-M   'P 1'
#
loop_
_entity.id
_entity.type
_entity.pdbx_description
1 polymer ?
#
loop_
_entity_poly.entity_id
_entity_poly.type
_entity_poly.pdbx_seq_one_letter_code
_entity_poly.pdbx_strand_id
1 'polypeptide(L)'
;MDDVVLRGASRDYGEGAGVFDVDLVVAPGTILGIVGPSGAGKTTAIRLITGALDPTSGEVRVLGHDPRRFPRATRERIGYMPQLFTLCPDLTADENVDFVASLFGLLAPRRRRRVREVLQLVHLWDERDRRAGRLSGGMQRRLELASALVHEPSLLLLDEPTAGIDPLLRRTIWEELHRLKLEGRTLLLTTQYVTEAEGCDVVALITGGRLVALGAPEELRRKAAGGDVVEVETDAPFDPAALEGHGGIRSARSTGLRSFRVIADDAGTVVPVLDDLVTGAGGSLVAAREVRLTFDEVFTVLVEQARADQAAIEGEADGATDAGARDAA
;
A
#
# COMPACT_ATOMS: atom_id res chain seq x y z
N MET A 1 1.36 3.22 -21.63
CA MET A 1 0.07 3.81 -21.20
C MET A 1 -0.25 3.20 -19.85
N ASP A 2 -0.52 4.01 -18.86
CA ASP A 2 -0.73 3.54 -17.49
C ASP A 2 -2.06 2.80 -17.36
N ASP A 3 -2.10 1.79 -16.48
CA ASP A 3 -3.30 0.97 -16.30
C ASP A 3 -4.35 1.65 -15.43
N VAL A 4 -3.93 2.46 -14.45
CA VAL A 4 -4.82 3.27 -13.60
C VAL A 4 -4.26 4.67 -13.45
N VAL A 5 -5.12 5.67 -13.63
CA VAL A 5 -4.77 7.10 -13.45
C VAL A 5 -5.91 7.79 -12.71
N LEU A 6 -5.61 8.41 -11.59
CA LEU A 6 -6.45 9.35 -10.87
C LEU A 6 -5.78 10.72 -10.95
N ARG A 7 -6.53 11.78 -11.24
CA ARG A 7 -6.07 13.17 -11.27
C ARG A 7 -7.03 14.05 -10.50
N GLY A 8 -6.57 14.54 -9.34
CA GLY A 8 -7.39 15.33 -8.43
C GLY A 8 -8.70 14.64 -8.05
N ALA A 9 -8.71 13.29 -8.07
CA ALA A 9 -9.93 12.52 -7.91
C ALA A 9 -10.45 12.61 -6.49
N SER A 10 -11.69 13.07 -6.34
CA SER A 10 -12.35 13.19 -5.04
C SER A 10 -13.71 12.50 -5.05
N ARG A 11 -14.07 11.93 -3.92
CA ARG A 11 -15.43 11.50 -3.59
C ARG A 11 -15.76 11.96 -2.19
N ASP A 12 -16.57 12.98 -2.11
CA ASP A 12 -17.04 13.56 -0.85
C ASP A 12 -18.40 12.97 -0.49
N TYR A 13 -18.53 12.47 0.73
CA TYR A 13 -19.80 12.01 1.32
C TYR A 13 -20.39 13.02 2.30
N GLY A 14 -19.72 14.17 2.50
CA GLY A 14 -20.03 15.15 3.55
C GLY A 14 -19.29 14.85 4.86
N GLU A 15 -19.28 15.85 5.73
CA GLU A 15 -18.66 15.78 7.07
C GLU A 15 -17.20 15.30 7.09
N GLY A 16 -16.44 15.57 6.01
CA GLY A 16 -15.04 15.14 5.89
C GLY A 16 -14.83 13.67 5.60
N ALA A 17 -15.91 12.92 5.32
CA ALA A 17 -15.80 11.52 4.92
C ALA A 17 -15.62 11.39 3.39
N GLY A 18 -14.69 10.55 2.95
CA GLY A 18 -14.47 10.33 1.53
C GLY A 18 -13.01 10.12 1.15
N VAL A 19 -12.70 10.48 -0.08
CA VAL A 19 -11.33 10.67 -0.61
C VAL A 19 -11.26 12.02 -1.30
N PHE A 20 -10.12 12.70 -1.15
CA PHE A 20 -9.99 14.09 -1.54
C PHE A 20 -8.68 14.30 -2.30
N ASP A 21 -8.77 14.86 -3.50
CA ASP A 21 -7.66 15.33 -4.32
C ASP A 21 -6.56 14.28 -4.51
N VAL A 22 -6.96 13.06 -4.89
CA VAL A 22 -6.05 11.94 -5.05
C VAL A 22 -5.44 11.95 -6.45
N ASP A 23 -4.11 12.12 -6.49
CA ASP A 23 -3.28 11.92 -7.68
C ASP A 23 -2.54 10.59 -7.59
N LEU A 24 -2.83 9.67 -8.50
CA LEU A 24 -2.27 8.32 -8.48
C LEU A 24 -2.09 7.80 -9.90
N VAL A 25 -0.91 7.24 -10.19
CA VAL A 25 -0.62 6.58 -11.46
C VAL A 25 -0.08 5.18 -11.20
N VAL A 26 -0.65 4.18 -11.86
CA VAL A 26 -0.21 2.78 -11.78
C VAL A 26 0.28 2.33 -13.15
N ALA A 27 1.58 2.07 -13.25
CA ALA A 27 2.19 1.54 -14.46
C ALA A 27 1.83 0.05 -14.67
N PRO A 28 1.80 -0.44 -15.93
CA PRO A 28 1.61 -1.86 -16.20
C PRO A 28 2.65 -2.74 -15.51
N GLY A 29 2.23 -3.91 -15.03
CA GLY A 29 3.11 -4.88 -14.38
C GLY A 29 3.61 -4.46 -13.00
N THR A 30 2.89 -3.56 -12.33
CA THR A 30 3.23 -3.02 -11.01
C THR A 30 2.27 -3.58 -9.94
N ILE A 31 2.80 -3.87 -8.75
CA ILE A 31 2.00 -4.06 -7.54
C ILE A 31 1.93 -2.72 -6.80
N LEU A 32 0.75 -2.10 -6.78
CA LEU A 32 0.49 -0.91 -5.96
C LEU A 32 -0.32 -1.30 -4.72
N GLY A 33 0.19 -0.94 -3.54
CA GLY A 33 -0.51 -1.06 -2.27
C GLY A 33 -1.08 0.28 -1.80
N ILE A 34 -2.40 0.36 -1.63
CA ILE A 34 -3.05 1.47 -0.92
C ILE A 34 -3.11 1.09 0.56
N VAL A 35 -2.28 1.72 1.37
CA VAL A 35 -2.08 1.40 2.79
C VAL A 35 -2.65 2.50 3.66
N GLY A 36 -3.35 2.12 4.72
CA GLY A 36 -3.90 3.08 5.69
C GLY A 36 -4.86 2.43 6.68
N PRO A 37 -5.23 3.13 7.76
CA PRO A 37 -6.13 2.61 8.79
C PRO A 37 -7.53 2.34 8.24
N SER A 38 -8.36 1.68 9.04
CA SER A 38 -9.79 1.54 8.73
C SER A 38 -10.44 2.93 8.62
N GLY A 39 -11.31 3.10 7.63
CA GLY A 39 -11.95 4.40 7.37
C GLY A 39 -11.09 5.43 6.60
N ALA A 40 -9.84 5.12 6.26
CA ALA A 40 -8.95 6.05 5.54
C ALA A 40 -9.36 6.38 4.10
N GLY A 41 -10.39 5.74 3.54
CA GLY A 41 -10.83 5.97 2.15
C GLY A 41 -10.37 4.90 1.14
N LYS A 42 -9.63 3.87 1.55
CA LYS A 42 -9.08 2.82 0.66
C LYS A 42 -10.14 2.16 -0.24
N THR A 43 -11.22 1.66 0.36
CA THR A 43 -12.35 1.05 -0.37
C THR A 43 -13.05 2.06 -1.28
N THR A 44 -13.12 3.34 -0.89
CA THR A 44 -13.66 4.41 -1.73
C THR A 44 -12.80 4.60 -2.97
N ALA A 45 -11.47 4.63 -2.83
CA ALA A 45 -10.53 4.72 -3.94
C ALA A 45 -10.70 3.53 -4.92
N ILE A 46 -10.78 2.29 -4.41
CA ILE A 46 -11.07 1.11 -5.27
C ILE A 46 -12.43 1.24 -5.98
N ARG A 47 -13.47 1.70 -5.30
CA ARG A 47 -14.79 1.86 -5.89
C ARG A 47 -14.84 2.93 -6.99
N LEU A 48 -14.03 3.97 -6.89
CA LEU A 48 -13.82 4.93 -7.98
C LEU A 48 -13.14 4.27 -9.19
N ILE A 49 -12.10 3.46 -8.93
CA ILE A 49 -11.34 2.73 -9.96
C ILE A 49 -12.21 1.66 -10.65
N THR A 50 -13.09 0.98 -9.90
CA THR A 50 -14.02 -0.01 -10.50
C THR A 50 -15.21 0.61 -11.22
N GLY A 51 -15.45 1.93 -11.05
CA GLY A 51 -16.65 2.60 -11.54
C GLY A 51 -17.92 2.28 -10.74
N ALA A 52 -17.78 1.68 -9.56
CA ALA A 52 -18.90 1.48 -8.63
C ALA A 52 -19.33 2.79 -7.95
N LEU A 53 -18.46 3.80 -7.97
CA LEU A 53 -18.74 5.17 -7.52
C LEU A 53 -18.27 6.17 -8.56
N ASP A 54 -19.03 7.27 -8.69
CA ASP A 54 -18.61 8.42 -9.48
C ASP A 54 -17.77 9.38 -8.62
N PRO A 55 -16.68 9.96 -9.15
CA PRO A 55 -15.98 11.04 -8.47
C PRO A 55 -16.88 12.29 -8.37
N THR A 56 -16.79 13.04 -7.27
CA THR A 56 -17.41 14.37 -7.13
C THR A 56 -16.62 15.44 -7.88
N SER A 57 -15.30 15.24 -8.01
CA SER A 57 -14.40 16.07 -8.82
C SER A 57 -13.19 15.26 -9.29
N GLY A 58 -12.44 15.82 -10.23
CA GLY A 58 -11.27 15.18 -10.82
C GLY A 58 -11.61 14.12 -11.87
N GLU A 59 -10.61 13.36 -12.27
CA GLU A 59 -10.70 12.37 -13.33
C GLU A 59 -10.17 11.02 -12.88
N VAL A 60 -10.84 9.93 -13.32
CA VAL A 60 -10.37 8.55 -13.16
C VAL A 60 -10.32 7.87 -14.52
N ARG A 61 -9.18 7.27 -14.85
CA ARG A 61 -8.99 6.45 -16.05
C ARG A 61 -8.45 5.09 -15.68
N VAL A 62 -9.01 4.04 -16.25
CA VAL A 62 -8.55 2.66 -16.04
C VAL A 62 -8.46 1.95 -17.38
N LEU A 63 -7.29 1.40 -17.69
CA LEU A 63 -6.99 0.82 -19.01
C LEU A 63 -7.37 1.76 -20.17
N GLY A 64 -7.17 3.09 -19.96
CA GLY A 64 -7.49 4.14 -20.92
C GLY A 64 -8.96 4.55 -21.00
N HIS A 65 -9.86 3.96 -20.21
CA HIS A 65 -11.30 4.22 -20.24
C HIS A 65 -11.79 4.90 -18.95
N ASP A 66 -12.90 5.63 -19.06
CA ASP A 66 -13.70 6.10 -17.93
C ASP A 66 -14.39 4.87 -17.27
N PRO A 67 -14.16 4.61 -15.97
CA PRO A 67 -14.74 3.45 -15.29
C PRO A 67 -16.27 3.36 -15.35
N ARG A 68 -16.93 4.50 -15.41
CA ARG A 68 -18.42 4.57 -15.52
C ARG A 68 -18.94 3.98 -16.85
N ARG A 69 -18.08 3.90 -17.85
CA ARG A 69 -18.44 3.53 -19.24
C ARG A 69 -17.51 2.45 -19.80
N PHE A 70 -17.06 1.52 -18.96
CA PHE A 70 -16.20 0.44 -19.43
C PHE A 70 -16.84 -0.34 -20.60
N PRO A 71 -16.15 -0.43 -21.74
CA PRO A 71 -16.48 -1.42 -22.76
C PRO A 71 -16.42 -2.84 -22.18
N ARG A 72 -17.17 -3.77 -22.75
CA ARG A 72 -17.13 -5.18 -22.32
C ARG A 72 -15.72 -5.74 -22.34
N ALA A 73 -14.96 -5.48 -23.39
CA ALA A 73 -13.58 -5.94 -23.52
C ALA A 73 -12.65 -5.42 -22.39
N THR A 74 -12.91 -4.21 -21.86
CA THR A 74 -12.17 -3.67 -20.71
C THR A 74 -12.58 -4.38 -19.42
N ARG A 75 -13.88 -4.63 -19.20
CA ARG A 75 -14.35 -5.36 -18.01
C ARG A 75 -13.77 -6.78 -17.94
N GLU A 76 -13.66 -7.45 -19.08
CA GLU A 76 -13.07 -8.80 -19.20
C GLU A 76 -11.57 -8.85 -18.83
N ARG A 77 -10.90 -7.69 -18.79
CA ARG A 77 -9.50 -7.54 -18.39
C ARG A 77 -9.32 -7.20 -16.91
N ILE A 78 -10.40 -6.96 -16.16
CA ILE A 78 -10.36 -6.54 -14.76
C ILE A 78 -10.89 -7.68 -13.89
N GLY A 79 -10.06 -8.11 -12.93
CA GLY A 79 -10.49 -8.97 -11.82
C GLY A 79 -10.71 -8.12 -10.57
N TYR A 80 -11.84 -8.29 -9.92
CA TYR A 80 -12.16 -7.54 -8.69
C TYR A 80 -12.52 -8.47 -7.55
N MET A 81 -11.87 -8.28 -6.43
CA MET A 81 -12.15 -8.94 -5.17
C MET A 81 -12.61 -7.88 -4.15
N PRO A 82 -13.90 -7.85 -3.77
CA PRO A 82 -14.41 -6.87 -2.83
C PRO A 82 -14.05 -7.22 -1.38
N GLN A 83 -14.18 -6.24 -0.47
CA GLN A 83 -13.93 -6.44 0.96
C GLN A 83 -14.95 -7.38 1.61
N LEU A 84 -16.22 -7.32 1.22
CA LEU A 84 -17.27 -8.17 1.73
C LEU A 84 -17.48 -9.41 0.85
N PHE A 85 -17.82 -10.53 1.48
CA PHE A 85 -18.14 -11.76 0.75
C PHE A 85 -19.39 -11.58 -0.14
N THR A 86 -19.22 -11.78 -1.43
CA THR A 86 -20.24 -11.50 -2.46
C THR A 86 -20.67 -12.72 -3.27
N LEU A 87 -20.01 -13.87 -3.06
CA LEU A 87 -20.34 -15.10 -3.77
C LEU A 87 -21.60 -15.76 -3.22
N CYS A 88 -22.19 -16.65 -4.02
CA CYS A 88 -23.43 -17.35 -3.64
C CYS A 88 -23.18 -18.36 -2.51
N PRO A 89 -23.73 -18.17 -1.30
CA PRO A 89 -23.45 -19.03 -0.16
C PRO A 89 -24.02 -20.45 -0.31
N ASP A 90 -25.05 -20.62 -1.13
CA ASP A 90 -25.70 -21.91 -1.39
C ASP A 90 -25.01 -22.77 -2.46
N LEU A 91 -24.19 -22.15 -3.29
CA LEU A 91 -23.33 -22.85 -4.26
C LEU A 91 -22.08 -23.40 -3.58
N THR A 92 -21.53 -24.48 -4.13
CA THR A 92 -20.22 -25.00 -3.71
C THR A 92 -19.10 -24.05 -4.13
N ALA A 93 -17.87 -24.29 -3.65
CA ALA A 93 -16.71 -23.52 -4.09
C ALA A 93 -16.46 -23.68 -5.59
N ASP A 94 -16.56 -24.90 -6.12
CA ASP A 94 -16.42 -25.17 -7.55
C ASP A 94 -17.51 -24.47 -8.37
N GLU A 95 -18.77 -24.59 -7.98
CA GLU A 95 -19.90 -23.94 -8.65
C GLU A 95 -19.82 -22.43 -8.67
N ASN A 96 -19.34 -21.80 -7.60
CA ASN A 96 -19.14 -20.34 -7.57
C ASN A 96 -18.10 -19.91 -8.59
N VAL A 97 -16.94 -20.55 -8.62
CA VAL A 97 -15.86 -20.20 -9.56
C VAL A 97 -16.27 -20.53 -11.00
N ASP A 98 -16.95 -21.68 -11.23
CA ASP A 98 -17.48 -22.05 -12.55
C ASP A 98 -18.51 -21.04 -13.06
N PHE A 99 -19.39 -20.59 -12.18
CA PHE A 99 -20.38 -19.55 -12.50
C PHE A 99 -19.70 -18.25 -12.93
N VAL A 100 -18.74 -17.75 -12.15
CA VAL A 100 -17.98 -16.53 -12.50
C VAL A 100 -17.26 -16.73 -13.84
N ALA A 101 -16.57 -17.86 -14.03
CA ALA A 101 -15.89 -18.16 -15.28
C ALA A 101 -16.84 -18.16 -16.49
N SER A 102 -18.09 -18.63 -16.30
CA SER A 102 -19.12 -18.62 -17.34
C SER A 102 -19.58 -17.22 -17.72
N LEU A 103 -19.70 -16.31 -16.75
CA LEU A 103 -20.05 -14.90 -16.99
C LEU A 103 -19.02 -14.18 -17.88
N PHE A 104 -17.74 -14.56 -17.72
CA PHE A 104 -16.65 -14.07 -18.58
C PHE A 104 -16.49 -14.85 -19.90
N GLY A 105 -17.43 -15.75 -20.22
CA GLY A 105 -17.49 -16.45 -21.51
C GLY A 105 -16.47 -17.57 -21.69
N LEU A 106 -15.90 -18.12 -20.64
CA LEU A 106 -15.00 -19.27 -20.74
C LEU A 106 -15.79 -20.50 -21.20
N LEU A 107 -15.36 -21.13 -22.31
CA LEU A 107 -15.97 -22.35 -22.84
C LEU A 107 -15.62 -23.56 -21.96
N ALA A 108 -16.51 -24.57 -21.96
CA ALA A 108 -16.50 -25.69 -21.02
C ALA A 108 -15.12 -26.38 -20.81
N PRO A 109 -14.32 -26.76 -21.82
CA PRO A 109 -13.02 -27.40 -21.57
C PRO A 109 -12.02 -26.49 -20.86
N ARG A 110 -11.89 -25.23 -21.31
CA ARG A 110 -11.00 -24.22 -20.71
C ARG A 110 -11.49 -23.85 -19.32
N ARG A 111 -12.81 -23.67 -19.15
CA ARG A 111 -13.44 -23.29 -17.89
C ARG A 111 -13.14 -24.29 -16.77
N ARG A 112 -13.39 -25.60 -17.01
CA ARG A 112 -13.08 -26.66 -16.03
C ARG A 112 -11.60 -26.69 -15.62
N ARG A 113 -10.71 -26.51 -16.58
CA ARG A 113 -9.28 -26.42 -16.31
C ARG A 113 -8.96 -25.22 -15.42
N ARG A 114 -9.48 -24.04 -15.76
CA ARG A 114 -9.22 -22.81 -15.01
C ARG A 114 -9.80 -22.87 -13.59
N VAL A 115 -11.02 -23.37 -13.43
CA VAL A 115 -11.62 -23.58 -12.11
C VAL A 115 -10.72 -24.44 -11.23
N ARG A 116 -10.23 -25.57 -11.76
CA ARG A 116 -9.29 -26.42 -11.01
C ARG A 116 -8.02 -25.66 -10.65
N GLU A 117 -7.39 -25.00 -11.61
CA GLU A 117 -6.13 -24.27 -11.41
C GLU A 117 -6.25 -23.22 -10.31
N VAL A 118 -7.30 -22.37 -10.33
CA VAL A 118 -7.46 -21.32 -9.34
C VAL A 118 -7.84 -21.86 -7.96
N LEU A 119 -8.65 -22.92 -7.88
CA LEU A 119 -8.98 -23.58 -6.60
C LEU A 119 -7.75 -24.27 -5.99
N GLN A 120 -6.89 -24.88 -6.80
CA GLN A 120 -5.61 -25.43 -6.34
C GLN A 120 -4.68 -24.32 -5.81
N LEU A 121 -4.57 -23.22 -6.55
CA LEU A 121 -3.76 -22.08 -6.23
C LEU A 121 -4.12 -21.49 -4.85
N VAL A 122 -5.40 -21.36 -4.54
CA VAL A 122 -5.86 -20.86 -3.25
C VAL A 122 -6.05 -21.95 -2.18
N HIS A 123 -5.58 -23.17 -2.42
CA HIS A 123 -5.70 -24.33 -1.51
C HIS A 123 -7.16 -24.62 -1.09
N LEU A 124 -8.09 -24.59 -2.06
CA LEU A 124 -9.51 -24.92 -1.86
C LEU A 124 -9.98 -26.11 -2.69
N TRP A 125 -9.08 -26.77 -3.43
CA TRP A 125 -9.45 -27.88 -4.30
C TRP A 125 -10.08 -29.06 -3.55
N ASP A 126 -9.60 -29.38 -2.37
CA ASP A 126 -10.11 -30.48 -1.55
C ASP A 126 -11.48 -30.14 -0.90
N GLU A 127 -11.78 -28.86 -0.78
CA GLU A 127 -13.05 -28.34 -0.26
C GLU A 127 -14.02 -27.88 -1.37
N ARG A 128 -13.71 -28.15 -2.64
CA ARG A 128 -14.47 -27.65 -3.80
C ARG A 128 -15.94 -27.99 -3.80
N ASP A 129 -16.32 -29.15 -3.22
CA ASP A 129 -17.70 -29.62 -3.14
C ASP A 129 -18.46 -29.06 -1.93
N ARG A 130 -17.79 -28.27 -1.06
CA ARG A 130 -18.38 -27.65 0.12
C ARG A 130 -19.09 -26.35 -0.25
N ARG A 131 -20.29 -26.12 0.27
CA ARG A 131 -21.03 -24.87 0.06
C ARG A 131 -20.26 -23.69 0.60
N ALA A 132 -20.23 -22.58 -0.15
CA ALA A 132 -19.47 -21.37 0.19
C ALA A 132 -19.90 -20.78 1.55
N GLY A 133 -21.19 -20.82 1.89
CA GLY A 133 -21.70 -20.38 3.19
C GLY A 133 -21.24 -21.24 4.38
N ARG A 134 -20.67 -22.43 4.14
CA ARG A 134 -20.12 -23.32 5.18
C ARG A 134 -18.59 -23.26 5.28
N LEU A 135 -17.95 -22.48 4.43
CA LEU A 135 -16.51 -22.20 4.51
C LEU A 135 -16.22 -21.24 5.66
N SER A 136 -15.03 -21.36 6.26
CA SER A 136 -14.56 -20.35 7.21
C SER A 136 -14.34 -19.00 6.51
N GLY A 137 -14.30 -17.88 7.24
CA GLY A 137 -14.08 -16.56 6.66
C GLY A 137 -12.81 -16.48 5.81
N GLY A 138 -11.70 -17.07 6.28
CA GLY A 138 -10.46 -17.15 5.49
C GLY A 138 -10.60 -18.01 4.23
N MET A 139 -11.40 -19.10 4.26
CA MET A 139 -11.69 -19.91 3.08
C MET A 139 -12.59 -19.15 2.09
N GLN A 140 -13.58 -18.41 2.58
CA GLN A 140 -14.43 -17.55 1.77
C GLN A 140 -13.59 -16.49 1.05
N ARG A 141 -12.65 -15.88 1.76
CA ARG A 141 -11.72 -14.88 1.21
C ARG A 141 -10.87 -15.45 0.09
N ARG A 142 -10.36 -16.67 0.25
CA ARG A 142 -9.62 -17.39 -0.80
C ARG A 142 -10.49 -17.74 -2.00
N LEU A 143 -11.75 -18.08 -1.78
CA LEU A 143 -12.70 -18.36 -2.86
C LEU A 143 -13.00 -17.11 -3.68
N GLU A 144 -13.11 -15.94 -3.06
CA GLU A 144 -13.24 -14.66 -3.77
C GLU A 144 -12.01 -14.36 -4.62
N LEU A 145 -10.81 -14.57 -4.08
CA LEU A 145 -9.56 -14.41 -4.84
C LEU A 145 -9.52 -15.37 -6.06
N ALA A 146 -9.89 -16.65 -5.88
CA ALA A 146 -9.98 -17.59 -6.98
C ALA A 146 -10.97 -17.12 -8.07
N SER A 147 -12.12 -16.60 -7.65
CA SER A 147 -13.14 -16.07 -8.56
C SER A 147 -12.66 -14.83 -9.32
N ALA A 148 -11.91 -13.94 -8.67
CA ALA A 148 -11.30 -12.77 -9.31
C ALA A 148 -10.22 -13.14 -10.35
N LEU A 149 -9.58 -14.31 -10.19
CA LEU A 149 -8.47 -14.78 -11.04
C LEU A 149 -8.91 -15.68 -12.21
N VAL A 150 -10.11 -16.28 -12.15
CA VAL A 150 -10.51 -17.39 -13.05
C VAL A 150 -10.48 -17.02 -14.53
N HIS A 151 -10.79 -15.80 -14.89
CA HIS A 151 -10.84 -15.31 -16.26
C HIS A 151 -9.54 -14.69 -16.78
N GLU A 152 -8.44 -14.84 -16.02
CA GLU A 152 -7.09 -14.37 -16.39
C GLU A 152 -7.01 -12.85 -16.66
N PRO A 153 -7.47 -12.00 -15.75
CA PRO A 153 -7.44 -10.56 -15.93
C PRO A 153 -6.01 -10.02 -16.06
N SER A 154 -5.83 -8.89 -16.78
CA SER A 154 -4.56 -8.17 -16.82
C SER A 154 -4.41 -7.17 -15.68
N LEU A 155 -5.52 -6.69 -15.11
CA LEU A 155 -5.57 -5.80 -13.96
C LEU A 155 -6.36 -6.46 -12.83
N LEU A 156 -5.77 -6.56 -11.65
CA LEU A 156 -6.38 -7.09 -10.44
C LEU A 156 -6.58 -5.97 -9.43
N LEU A 157 -7.82 -5.81 -8.96
CA LEU A 157 -8.21 -4.89 -7.92
C LEU A 157 -8.65 -5.71 -6.70
N LEU A 158 -7.88 -5.64 -5.62
CA LEU A 158 -8.05 -6.52 -4.45
C LEU A 158 -8.28 -5.67 -3.19
N ASP A 159 -9.50 -5.71 -2.66
CA ASP A 159 -9.83 -4.94 -1.46
C ASP A 159 -9.60 -5.79 -0.20
N GLU A 160 -8.49 -5.54 0.50
CA GLU A 160 -8.00 -6.26 1.69
C GLU A 160 -7.88 -7.79 1.49
N PRO A 161 -7.12 -8.28 0.48
CA PRO A 161 -7.12 -9.69 0.08
C PRO A 161 -6.64 -10.66 1.17
N THR A 162 -5.88 -10.19 2.14
CA THR A 162 -5.25 -10.98 3.20
C THR A 162 -5.89 -10.78 4.58
N ALA A 163 -6.98 -9.99 4.66
CA ALA A 163 -7.66 -9.75 5.92
C ALA A 163 -8.26 -11.05 6.48
N GLY A 164 -7.99 -11.32 7.77
CA GLY A 164 -8.51 -12.53 8.45
C GLY A 164 -7.86 -13.83 8.01
N ILE A 165 -6.76 -13.79 7.26
CA ILE A 165 -5.98 -14.95 6.82
C ILE A 165 -4.78 -15.15 7.76
N ASP A 166 -4.47 -16.41 8.08
CA ASP A 166 -3.31 -16.74 8.91
C ASP A 166 -1.97 -16.37 8.23
N PRO A 167 -0.89 -16.14 9.00
CA PRO A 167 0.36 -15.64 8.45
C PRO A 167 1.01 -16.55 7.40
N LEU A 168 0.87 -17.87 7.54
CA LEU A 168 1.49 -18.82 6.62
C LEU A 168 0.82 -18.76 5.26
N LEU A 169 -0.51 -18.75 5.26
CA LEU A 169 -1.30 -18.65 4.04
C LEU A 169 -1.20 -17.25 3.40
N ARG A 170 -1.10 -16.19 4.22
CA ARG A 170 -0.83 -14.83 3.71
C ARG A 170 0.43 -14.80 2.86
N ARG A 171 1.51 -15.45 3.34
CA ARG A 171 2.75 -15.58 2.58
C ARG A 171 2.54 -16.25 1.23
N THR A 172 1.80 -17.37 1.19
CA THR A 172 1.48 -18.08 -0.07
C THR A 172 0.70 -17.19 -1.04
N ILE A 173 -0.26 -16.40 -0.55
CA ILE A 173 -0.99 -15.42 -1.39
C ILE A 173 -0.03 -14.39 -1.97
N TRP A 174 0.87 -13.83 -1.16
CA TRP A 174 1.86 -12.86 -1.64
C TRP A 174 2.82 -13.45 -2.67
N GLU A 175 3.29 -14.69 -2.47
CA GLU A 175 4.10 -15.42 -3.47
C GLU A 175 3.35 -15.52 -4.81
N GLU A 176 2.04 -15.78 -4.77
CA GLU A 176 1.21 -15.84 -5.97
C GLU A 176 0.99 -14.45 -6.61
N LEU A 177 0.75 -13.40 -5.81
CA LEU A 177 0.63 -12.03 -6.34
C LEU A 177 1.91 -11.61 -7.06
N HIS A 178 3.08 -11.93 -6.51
CA HIS A 178 4.37 -11.68 -7.17
C HIS A 178 4.52 -12.51 -8.46
N ARG A 179 4.08 -13.76 -8.47
CA ARG A 179 4.09 -14.59 -9.68
C ARG A 179 3.23 -13.98 -10.80
N LEU A 180 2.02 -13.54 -10.45
CA LEU A 180 1.11 -12.87 -11.39
C LEU A 180 1.72 -11.59 -11.97
N LYS A 181 2.42 -10.81 -11.13
CA LYS A 181 3.19 -9.64 -11.58
C LYS A 181 4.27 -10.03 -12.60
N LEU A 182 5.05 -11.10 -12.31
CA LEU A 182 6.08 -11.58 -13.23
C LEU A 182 5.49 -12.05 -14.58
N GLU A 183 4.22 -12.45 -14.62
CA GLU A 183 3.46 -12.72 -15.84
C GLU A 183 3.00 -11.43 -16.56
N GLY A 184 3.36 -10.25 -16.05
CA GLY A 184 3.02 -8.95 -16.63
C GLY A 184 1.65 -8.41 -16.23
N ARG A 185 1.02 -8.95 -15.17
CA ARG A 185 -0.24 -8.42 -14.65
C ARG A 185 0.00 -7.25 -13.72
N THR A 186 -0.93 -6.31 -13.72
CA THR A 186 -0.95 -5.17 -12.80
C THR A 186 -1.87 -5.49 -11.63
N LEU A 187 -1.41 -5.21 -10.41
CA LEU A 187 -2.15 -5.46 -9.19
C LEU A 187 -2.27 -4.17 -8.39
N LEU A 188 -3.49 -3.86 -7.98
CA LEU A 188 -3.78 -2.80 -7.03
C LEU A 188 -4.49 -3.43 -5.84
N LEU A 189 -3.92 -3.31 -4.67
CA LEU A 189 -4.51 -3.87 -3.46
C LEU A 189 -4.65 -2.81 -2.37
N THR A 190 -5.65 -2.98 -1.52
CA THR A 190 -5.76 -2.22 -0.28
C THR A 190 -5.37 -3.10 0.89
N THR A 191 -4.79 -2.51 1.92
CA THR A 191 -4.51 -3.19 3.17
C THR A 191 -4.49 -2.21 4.35
N GLN A 192 -4.86 -2.70 5.53
CA GLN A 192 -4.62 -2.01 6.79
C GLN A 192 -3.31 -2.48 7.47
N TYR A 193 -2.70 -3.55 6.97
CA TYR A 193 -1.44 -4.08 7.49
C TYR A 193 -0.28 -3.35 6.83
N VAL A 194 0.33 -2.44 7.59
CA VAL A 194 1.42 -1.59 7.09
C VAL A 194 2.63 -2.41 6.64
N THR A 195 2.87 -3.56 7.26
CA THR A 195 3.94 -4.50 6.90
C THR A 195 3.80 -5.09 5.48
N GLU A 196 2.60 -5.11 4.92
CA GLU A 196 2.37 -5.60 3.55
C GLU A 196 2.89 -4.62 2.47
N ALA A 197 3.16 -3.38 2.85
CA ALA A 197 3.80 -2.39 1.99
C ALA A 197 5.14 -2.90 1.41
N GLU A 198 5.87 -3.74 2.15
CA GLU A 198 7.14 -4.31 1.71
C GLU A 198 7.02 -5.24 0.50
N GLY A 199 5.84 -5.81 0.30
CA GLY A 199 5.53 -6.65 -0.87
C GLY A 199 5.15 -5.87 -2.13
N CYS A 200 4.97 -4.56 -2.04
CA CYS A 200 4.54 -3.70 -3.14
C CYS A 200 5.74 -3.06 -3.86
N ASP A 201 5.56 -2.74 -5.14
CA ASP A 201 6.54 -1.91 -5.87
C ASP A 201 6.35 -0.43 -5.56
N VAL A 202 5.09 -0.03 -5.41
CA VAL A 202 4.69 1.33 -5.08
C VAL A 202 3.66 1.27 -3.94
N VAL A 203 3.80 2.17 -3.00
CA VAL A 203 2.91 2.31 -1.84
C VAL A 203 2.28 3.68 -1.87
N ALA A 204 0.95 3.72 -1.79
CA ALA A 204 0.14 4.91 -1.59
C ALA A 204 -0.35 4.91 -0.13
N LEU A 205 0.18 5.79 0.71
CA LEU A 205 -0.27 5.94 2.09
C LEU A 205 -1.46 6.89 2.14
N ILE A 206 -2.61 6.40 2.61
CA ILE A 206 -3.84 7.20 2.72
C ILE A 206 -4.27 7.30 4.18
N THR A 207 -4.57 8.52 4.62
CA THR A 207 -5.21 8.79 5.91
C THR A 207 -6.16 9.97 5.79
N GLY A 208 -7.32 9.92 6.50
CA GLY A 208 -8.34 10.98 6.41
C GLY A 208 -8.82 11.29 4.98
N GLY A 209 -8.85 10.29 4.11
CA GLY A 209 -9.24 10.45 2.70
C GLY A 209 -8.20 11.11 1.79
N ARG A 210 -7.01 11.44 2.28
CA ARG A 210 -5.95 12.11 1.53
C ARG A 210 -4.74 11.23 1.31
N LEU A 211 -4.11 11.37 0.17
CA LEU A 211 -2.84 10.73 -0.14
C LEU A 211 -1.72 11.47 0.59
N VAL A 212 -1.11 10.81 1.57
CA VAL A 212 -0.04 11.38 2.41
C VAL A 212 1.33 11.20 1.78
N ALA A 213 1.56 10.03 1.20
CA ALA A 213 2.81 9.71 0.53
C ALA A 213 2.59 8.68 -0.57
N LEU A 214 3.41 8.78 -1.63
CA LEU A 214 3.44 7.86 -2.75
C LEU A 214 4.90 7.62 -3.14
N GLY A 215 5.30 6.36 -3.30
CA GLY A 215 6.65 6.00 -3.72
C GLY A 215 6.99 4.53 -3.49
N ALA A 216 8.17 4.13 -3.90
CA ALA A 216 8.69 2.80 -3.58
C ALA A 216 8.91 2.65 -2.05
N PRO A 217 8.82 1.44 -1.49
CA PRO A 217 9.04 1.22 -0.06
C PRO A 217 10.31 1.86 0.48
N GLU A 218 11.43 1.70 -0.20
CA GLU A 218 12.72 2.26 0.24
C GLU A 218 12.78 3.80 0.14
N GLU A 219 12.10 4.38 -0.85
CA GLU A 219 11.97 5.84 -0.96
C GLU A 219 11.17 6.42 0.21
N LEU A 220 10.08 5.73 0.59
CA LEU A 220 9.28 6.15 1.74
C LEU A 220 10.04 6.02 3.06
N ARG A 221 10.88 4.98 3.22
CA ARG A 221 11.77 4.84 4.38
C ARG A 221 12.77 6.00 4.47
N ARG A 222 13.44 6.32 3.38
CA ARG A 222 14.37 7.45 3.34
C ARG A 222 13.68 8.78 3.61
N LYS A 223 12.49 8.98 3.04
CA LYS A 223 11.68 10.18 3.29
C LYS A 223 11.31 10.31 4.76
N ALA A 224 10.84 9.24 5.39
CA ALA A 224 10.45 9.24 6.81
C ALA A 224 11.65 9.48 7.73
N ALA A 225 12.77 8.83 7.46
CA ALA A 225 13.97 8.97 8.27
C ALA A 225 14.70 10.31 8.08
N GLY A 226 14.50 10.97 6.94
CA GLY A 226 15.31 12.13 6.51
C GLY A 226 16.67 11.75 5.97
N GLY A 227 16.95 10.47 5.74
CA GLY A 227 18.21 9.91 5.26
C GLY A 227 18.34 8.44 5.59
N ASP A 228 19.53 7.87 5.42
CA ASP A 228 19.81 6.50 5.87
C ASP A 228 20.07 6.50 7.38
N VAL A 229 19.60 5.45 8.06
CA VAL A 229 19.70 5.32 9.52
C VAL A 229 20.81 4.36 9.87
N VAL A 230 21.79 4.80 10.67
CA VAL A 230 22.86 3.96 11.20
C VAL A 230 22.72 3.87 12.72
N GLU A 231 22.61 2.66 13.23
CA GLU A 231 22.65 2.38 14.66
C GLU A 231 24.11 2.18 15.08
N VAL A 232 24.53 2.90 16.10
CA VAL A 232 25.91 2.95 16.58
C VAL A 232 25.95 2.54 18.04
N GLU A 233 26.92 1.69 18.40
CA GLU A 233 27.19 1.26 19.78
C GLU A 233 28.64 1.58 20.16
N THR A 234 28.84 2.13 21.35
CA THR A 234 30.12 2.54 21.88
C THR A 234 30.44 1.79 23.18
N ASP A 235 31.74 1.65 23.53
CA ASP A 235 32.20 0.97 24.74
C ASP A 235 31.87 1.72 26.05
N ALA A 236 31.71 3.05 25.97
CA ALA A 236 31.39 3.94 27.08
C ALA A 236 30.24 4.90 26.69
N PRO A 237 29.62 5.58 27.67
CA PRO A 237 28.65 6.64 27.36
C PRO A 237 29.23 7.72 26.43
N PHE A 238 28.51 8.04 25.37
CA PHE A 238 28.95 8.94 24.32
C PHE A 238 27.83 9.96 24.01
N ASP A 239 28.24 11.22 23.80
CA ASP A 239 27.31 12.27 23.33
C ASP A 239 27.31 12.34 21.80
N PRO A 240 26.25 11.86 21.13
CA PRO A 240 26.21 11.83 19.67
C PRO A 240 26.13 13.22 19.02
N ALA A 241 25.77 14.27 19.75
CA ALA A 241 25.72 15.64 19.22
C ALA A 241 27.07 16.11 18.65
N ALA A 242 28.18 15.53 19.19
CA ALA A 242 29.52 15.83 18.66
C ALA A 242 29.77 15.37 17.22
N LEU A 243 28.91 14.49 16.68
CA LEU A 243 29.01 13.99 15.30
C LEU A 243 28.19 14.78 14.28
N GLU A 244 27.29 15.63 14.72
CA GLU A 244 26.38 16.36 13.80
C GLU A 244 27.16 17.30 12.87
N GLY A 245 26.79 17.28 11.59
CA GLY A 245 27.43 18.10 10.55
C GLY A 245 28.78 17.56 10.04
N HIS A 246 29.25 16.40 10.53
CA HIS A 246 30.49 15.78 10.09
C HIS A 246 30.22 14.58 9.16
N GLY A 247 31.05 14.39 8.14
CA GLY A 247 31.07 13.19 7.31
C GLY A 247 29.76 12.80 6.62
N GLY A 248 28.84 13.75 6.38
CA GLY A 248 27.51 13.48 5.81
C GLY A 248 26.46 13.09 6.87
N ILE A 249 26.76 13.30 8.14
CA ILE A 249 25.79 13.09 9.24
C ILE A 249 24.90 14.32 9.37
N ARG A 250 23.58 14.12 9.21
CA ARG A 250 22.56 15.17 9.36
C ARG A 250 22.14 15.40 10.80
N SER A 251 21.97 14.30 11.54
CA SER A 251 21.64 14.35 12.95
C SER A 251 22.07 13.08 13.64
N ALA A 252 22.29 13.17 14.95
CA ALA A 252 22.64 12.03 15.80
C ALA A 252 21.86 12.13 17.10
N ARG A 253 21.15 11.02 17.49
CA ARG A 253 20.29 10.99 18.68
C ARG A 253 20.59 9.79 19.54
N SER A 254 20.75 10.01 20.83
CA SER A 254 20.92 8.94 21.82
C SER A 254 19.67 8.04 21.84
N THR A 255 19.90 6.72 21.80
CA THR A 255 18.88 5.67 22.02
C THR A 255 19.13 4.93 23.33
N GLY A 256 20.29 5.15 23.95
CA GLY A 256 20.70 4.58 25.23
C GLY A 256 21.99 5.24 25.71
N LEU A 257 22.54 4.77 26.83
CA LEU A 257 23.79 5.32 27.39
C LEU A 257 25.00 5.08 26.47
N ARG A 258 25.00 3.98 25.71
CA ARG A 258 26.10 3.53 24.85
C ARG A 258 25.63 3.28 23.42
N SER A 259 24.43 3.67 23.09
CA SER A 259 23.84 3.50 21.76
C SER A 259 23.19 4.79 21.29
N PHE A 260 23.33 5.06 19.99
CA PHE A 260 22.71 6.19 19.35
C PHE A 260 22.40 5.86 17.89
N ARG A 261 21.49 6.63 17.29
CA ARG A 261 21.17 6.56 15.87
C ARG A 261 21.71 7.80 15.18
N VAL A 262 22.34 7.57 14.04
CA VAL A 262 22.80 8.60 13.11
C VAL A 262 21.89 8.59 11.91
N ILE A 263 21.44 9.76 11.48
CA ILE A 263 20.79 9.98 10.19
C ILE A 263 21.82 10.55 9.24
N ALA A 264 22.07 9.85 8.15
CA ALA A 264 23.11 10.18 7.20
C ALA A 264 22.56 10.38 5.78
N ASP A 265 23.29 11.10 4.94
CA ASP A 265 22.95 11.22 3.52
C ASP A 265 23.06 9.86 2.81
N ASP A 266 24.11 9.09 3.16
CA ASP A 266 24.41 7.76 2.63
C ASP A 266 25.16 6.95 3.68
N ALA A 267 24.55 5.86 4.16
CA ALA A 267 25.15 4.97 5.16
C ALA A 267 26.46 4.33 4.65
N GLY A 268 26.54 4.04 3.35
CA GLY A 268 27.75 3.46 2.74
C GLY A 268 28.98 4.34 2.85
N THR A 269 28.80 5.65 2.87
CA THR A 269 29.89 6.63 3.03
C THR A 269 30.18 6.94 4.49
N VAL A 270 29.17 6.91 5.36
CA VAL A 270 29.29 7.29 6.78
C VAL A 270 29.83 6.16 7.64
N VAL A 271 29.36 4.93 7.47
CA VAL A 271 29.78 3.77 8.29
C VAL A 271 31.29 3.57 8.29
N PRO A 272 32.04 3.67 7.16
CA PRO A 272 33.50 3.50 7.15
C PRO A 272 34.27 4.56 7.95
N VAL A 273 33.70 5.77 8.11
CA VAL A 273 34.37 6.89 8.78
C VAL A 273 33.88 7.11 10.22
N LEU A 274 32.84 6.38 10.64
CA LEU A 274 32.30 6.51 12.01
C LEU A 274 33.30 6.20 13.10
N ASP A 275 34.20 5.24 12.90
CA ASP A 275 35.23 4.90 13.87
C ASP A 275 36.19 6.07 14.13
N ASP A 276 36.66 6.71 13.07
CA ASP A 276 37.52 7.89 13.15
C ASP A 276 36.80 9.06 13.82
N LEU A 277 35.52 9.28 13.47
CA LEU A 277 34.71 10.37 14.03
C LEU A 277 34.42 10.17 15.52
N VAL A 278 34.03 8.97 15.93
CA VAL A 278 33.77 8.61 17.33
C VAL A 278 35.06 8.69 18.15
N THR A 279 36.18 8.17 17.62
CA THR A 279 37.50 8.21 18.29
C THR A 279 37.96 9.66 18.39
N GLY A 280 37.82 10.46 17.36
CA GLY A 280 38.17 11.90 17.37
C GLY A 280 37.39 12.71 18.40
N ALA A 281 36.16 12.29 18.71
CA ALA A 281 35.30 12.87 19.74
C ALA A 281 35.49 12.25 21.15
N GLY A 282 36.49 11.36 21.32
CA GLY A 282 36.87 10.78 22.62
C GLY A 282 36.09 9.52 22.98
N GLY A 283 35.40 8.87 22.05
CA GLY A 283 34.74 7.58 22.22
C GLY A 283 35.52 6.42 21.61
N SER A 284 34.95 5.22 21.68
CA SER A 284 35.44 4.02 21.00
C SER A 284 34.25 3.24 20.42
N LEU A 285 34.30 2.98 19.13
CA LEU A 285 33.24 2.31 18.39
C LEU A 285 33.25 0.82 18.66
N VAL A 286 32.09 0.26 19.04
CA VAL A 286 31.91 -1.19 19.19
C VAL A 286 31.27 -1.78 17.95
N ALA A 287 30.22 -1.12 17.46
CA ALA A 287 29.49 -1.54 16.27
C ALA A 287 28.82 -0.33 15.58
N ALA A 288 28.77 -0.40 14.25
CA ALA A 288 27.95 0.48 13.44
C ALA A 288 27.25 -0.35 12.37
N ARG A 289 25.94 -0.20 12.24
CA ARG A 289 25.16 -0.94 11.26
C ARG A 289 24.04 -0.08 10.70
N GLU A 290 23.83 -0.17 9.41
CA GLU A 290 22.65 0.37 8.79
C GLU A 290 21.39 -0.36 9.32
N VAL A 291 20.38 0.40 9.69
CA VAL A 291 19.11 -0.12 10.21
C VAL A 291 17.98 0.44 9.36
N ARG A 292 17.10 -0.44 8.93
CA ARG A 292 15.90 -0.04 8.21
C ARG A 292 14.78 0.27 9.20
N LEU A 293 14.14 1.41 9.02
CA LEU A 293 12.90 1.69 9.74
C LEU A 293 11.85 0.63 9.37
N THR A 294 11.13 0.15 10.37
CA THR A 294 9.94 -0.66 10.12
C THR A 294 8.88 0.17 9.40
N PHE A 295 8.02 -0.48 8.62
CA PHE A 295 6.97 0.28 7.92
C PHE A 295 5.96 0.92 8.87
N ASP A 296 5.80 0.40 10.09
CA ASP A 296 4.99 1.03 11.14
C ASP A 296 5.59 2.37 11.59
N GLU A 297 6.93 2.44 11.76
CA GLU A 297 7.63 3.70 12.05
C GLU A 297 7.53 4.68 10.87
N VAL A 298 7.75 4.20 9.64
CA VAL A 298 7.62 5.00 8.42
C VAL A 298 6.23 5.60 8.30
N PHE A 299 5.19 4.79 8.48
CA PHE A 299 3.80 5.24 8.43
C PHE A 299 3.52 6.33 9.47
N THR A 300 3.95 6.09 10.72
CA THR A 300 3.74 7.04 11.82
C THR A 300 4.38 8.39 11.51
N VAL A 301 5.64 8.40 11.11
CA VAL A 301 6.39 9.63 10.80
C VAL A 301 5.75 10.38 9.63
N LEU A 302 5.44 9.70 8.52
CA LEU A 302 4.88 10.36 7.35
C LEU A 302 3.47 10.92 7.59
N VAL A 303 2.66 10.25 8.41
CA VAL A 303 1.33 10.75 8.80
C VAL A 303 1.45 11.97 9.72
N GLU A 304 2.37 11.96 10.67
CA GLU A 304 2.63 13.11 11.56
C GLU A 304 3.14 14.32 10.78
N GLN A 305 4.07 14.13 9.85
CA GLN A 305 4.57 15.18 8.96
C GLN A 305 3.42 15.78 8.12
N ALA A 306 2.61 14.95 7.48
CA ALA A 306 1.49 15.43 6.66
C ALA A 306 0.43 16.19 7.48
N ARG A 307 0.18 15.79 8.72
CA ARG A 307 -0.72 16.53 9.62
C ARG A 307 -0.15 17.89 10.02
N ALA A 308 1.16 17.95 10.28
CA ALA A 308 1.84 19.21 10.61
C ALA A 308 1.81 20.18 9.42
N ASP A 309 2.08 19.69 8.22
CA ASP A 309 2.03 20.47 6.99
C ASP A 309 0.61 21.02 6.72
N GLN A 310 -0.42 20.17 6.92
CA GLN A 310 -1.80 20.60 6.76
C GLN A 310 -2.22 21.65 7.78
N ALA A 311 -1.85 21.50 9.04
CA ALA A 311 -2.14 22.49 10.09
C ALA A 311 -1.43 23.83 9.83
N ALA A 312 -0.22 23.80 9.25
CA ALA A 312 0.49 25.02 8.87
C ALA A 312 -0.25 25.78 7.74
N ILE A 313 -0.74 25.06 6.72
CA ILE A 313 -1.50 25.65 5.61
C ILE A 313 -2.83 26.24 6.09
N GLU A 314 -3.55 25.56 6.98
CA GLU A 314 -4.82 26.05 7.55
C GLU A 314 -4.59 27.29 8.45
N GLY A 315 -3.52 27.32 9.24
CA GLY A 315 -3.14 28.47 10.05
C GLY A 315 -2.75 29.70 9.25
N GLU A 316 -2.09 29.54 8.10
CA GLU A 316 -1.77 30.64 7.19
C GLU A 316 -3.03 31.18 6.48
N ALA A 317 -3.99 30.30 6.13
CA ALA A 317 -5.25 30.70 5.50
C ALA A 317 -6.14 31.54 6.45
N ASP A 318 -6.23 31.16 7.73
CA ASP A 318 -6.97 31.91 8.76
C ASP A 318 -6.31 33.25 9.07
N GLY A 319 -4.98 33.32 9.13
CA GLY A 319 -4.22 34.55 9.33
C GLY A 319 -4.39 35.57 8.19
N ALA A 320 -4.51 35.09 6.94
CA ALA A 320 -4.72 35.95 5.77
C ALA A 320 -6.15 36.55 5.72
N THR A 321 -7.14 35.82 6.20
CA THR A 321 -8.54 36.31 6.29
C THR A 321 -8.72 37.37 7.38
N ASP A 322 -8.01 37.27 8.52
CA ASP A 322 -8.08 38.26 9.63
C ASP A 322 -7.31 39.54 9.30
N ALA A 323 -6.24 39.46 8.50
CA ALA A 323 -5.51 40.65 8.03
C ALA A 323 -6.29 41.45 6.99
N GLY A 324 -7.04 40.79 6.08
CA GLY A 324 -7.89 41.46 5.11
C GLY A 324 -9.13 42.15 5.70
N ALA A 325 -9.59 41.71 6.89
CA ALA A 325 -10.70 42.32 7.59
C ALA A 325 -10.31 43.61 8.39
N ARG A 326 -9.01 43.74 8.71
CA ARG A 326 -8.49 44.94 9.45
C ARG A 326 -8.12 46.11 8.54
N ASP A 327 -7.87 45.86 7.22
CA ASP A 327 -7.59 46.92 6.25
C ASP A 327 -8.88 47.48 5.59
N ALA A 328 -10.06 46.91 5.88
CA ALA A 328 -11.35 47.36 5.34
C ALA A 328 -12.26 48.07 6.36
N ALA A 329 -11.77 48.37 7.56
CA ALA A 329 -12.41 49.18 8.61
C ALA A 329 -11.64 50.47 8.83
#